data_b55f95035358d45bc4207600d739c40a
#
_entry.id   b55f95035358d45bc4207600d739c40a
#
_cell.length_a   1.000
_cell.length_b   1.000
_cell.length_c   1.000
_cell.angle_alpha   90.00
_cell.angle_beta   90.00
_cell.angle_gamma   90.00
#
_symmetry.space_group_name_H-M   'P 1'
#
loop_
_entity.id
_entity.type
_entity.pdbx_description
1 polymer ?
#
loop_
_entity_poly.entity_id
_entity_poly.type
_entity_poly.pdbx_seq_one_letter_code
_entity_poly.pdbx_strand_id
1 'polypeptide(L)'
;QGNIKDIVCFEPGESSSGNIPQHDFEEPVVMMDAPTYLDYNYTAGNATARYLHQIRQGKIVGQKAPGGDFVYVPPRGSCPATGVATTEEVECADVATVESFTIVYIPIPGNPIKPPYVVANLLADGADVSFIHLLSEVDNDAVEIGMRVKAVWKPEEEWGYAMDNIRYWKPLDNDSDKGGK
;
A
#
# COMPACT_ATOMS: atom_id res chain seq x y z
N GLN A 1 16.53 27.26 0.64
CA GLN A 1 16.38 27.30 2.12
C GLN A 1 15.33 28.35 2.43
N GLY A 2 14.07 27.92 2.55
CA GLY A 2 12.97 28.76 2.99
C GLY A 2 13.17 29.13 4.46
N ASN A 3 13.04 30.41 4.76
CA ASN A 3 13.23 30.92 6.10
C ASN A 3 11.94 30.68 6.89
N ILE A 4 12.03 29.98 8.05
CA ILE A 4 10.90 29.71 8.96
C ILE A 4 10.10 30.97 9.34
N LYS A 5 10.63 32.16 9.07
CA LYS A 5 9.96 33.44 9.32
C LYS A 5 8.77 33.72 8.39
N ASP A 6 8.60 32.95 7.33
CA ASP A 6 7.49 33.15 6.37
C ASP A 6 6.27 32.28 6.69
N ILE A 7 6.31 31.51 7.79
CA ILE A 7 5.12 30.82 8.30
C ILE A 7 4.27 31.87 9.02
N VAL A 8 3.23 32.32 8.35
CA VAL A 8 2.18 33.11 8.98
C VAL A 8 1.48 32.24 10.00
N CYS A 9 1.87 32.30 11.27
CA CYS A 9 1.07 31.77 12.35
C CYS A 9 -0.29 32.44 12.30
N PHE A 10 -1.36 31.65 12.11
CA PHE A 10 -2.71 32.14 12.30
C PHE A 10 -2.83 32.48 13.81
N GLU A 11 -2.73 33.75 14.18
CA GLU A 11 -3.15 34.19 15.50
C GLU A 11 -4.67 33.93 15.55
N PRO A 12 -5.17 33.14 16.50
CA PRO A 12 -6.60 33.05 16.67
C PRO A 12 -7.09 34.46 16.97
N GLY A 13 -7.85 35.00 16.06
CA GLY A 13 -8.48 36.32 16.26
C GLY A 13 -9.25 36.28 17.59
N GLU A 14 -9.25 37.35 18.33
CA GLU A 14 -10.08 37.49 19.52
C GLU A 14 -11.47 36.97 19.14
N SER A 15 -11.97 35.98 19.92
CA SER A 15 -13.31 35.50 19.77
C SER A 15 -14.25 36.66 20.06
N SER A 16 -14.57 37.44 19.05
CA SER A 16 -15.69 38.33 19.13
C SER A 16 -16.90 37.45 19.35
N SER A 17 -17.53 37.54 20.51
CA SER A 17 -18.86 37.00 20.77
C SER A 17 -19.92 37.75 19.93
N GLY A 18 -19.53 38.28 18.79
CA GLY A 18 -20.40 38.84 17.80
C GLY A 18 -21.16 37.67 17.14
N ASN A 19 -22.48 37.80 17.15
CA ASN A 19 -23.35 36.94 16.34
C ASN A 19 -22.68 36.68 14.98
N ILE A 20 -22.23 35.48 14.74
CA ILE A 20 -21.88 35.02 13.40
C ILE A 20 -23.16 35.29 12.61
N PRO A 21 -23.16 36.16 11.60
CA PRO A 21 -24.36 36.34 10.79
C PRO A 21 -24.73 34.95 10.30
N GLN A 22 -25.93 34.48 10.66
CA GLN A 22 -26.53 33.35 10.01
C GLN A 22 -26.68 33.76 8.55
N HIS A 23 -25.67 33.44 7.74
CA HIS A 23 -25.87 33.42 6.32
C HIS A 23 -26.91 32.34 6.08
N ASP A 24 -28.11 32.73 5.68
CA ASP A 24 -29.04 31.83 5.06
C ASP A 24 -28.29 31.32 3.81
N PHE A 25 -27.68 30.16 3.93
CA PHE A 25 -27.18 29.43 2.79
C PHE A 25 -28.43 28.95 2.05
N GLU A 26 -28.85 29.69 1.06
CA GLU A 26 -29.99 29.31 0.20
C GLU A 26 -29.78 27.94 -0.45
N GLU A 27 -28.49 27.57 -0.65
CA GLU A 27 -28.10 26.23 -1.08
C GLU A 27 -26.85 25.76 -0.31
N PRO A 28 -26.85 24.55 0.26
CA PRO A 28 -25.65 24.02 0.90
C PRO A 28 -24.55 23.82 -0.15
N VAL A 29 -23.33 24.26 0.14
CA VAL A 29 -22.15 23.91 -0.65
C VAL A 29 -21.89 22.43 -0.49
N VAL A 30 -22.23 21.65 -1.52
CA VAL A 30 -22.15 20.18 -1.49
C VAL A 30 -20.77 19.70 -1.93
N MET A 31 -20.10 20.46 -2.81
CA MET A 31 -18.80 20.09 -3.37
C MET A 31 -17.96 21.33 -3.67
N MET A 32 -16.68 21.23 -3.43
CA MET A 32 -15.68 22.23 -3.81
C MET A 32 -14.54 21.53 -4.51
N ASP A 33 -14.12 22.02 -5.67
CA ASP A 33 -12.94 21.53 -6.35
C ASP A 33 -11.68 21.96 -5.61
N ALA A 34 -10.93 21.00 -5.10
CA ALA A 34 -9.66 21.22 -4.44
C ALA A 34 -8.56 20.39 -5.10
N PRO A 35 -8.13 20.73 -6.34
CA PRO A 35 -7.12 19.98 -7.05
C PRO A 35 -5.80 20.04 -6.28
N THR A 36 -5.21 18.86 -6.02
CA THR A 36 -3.89 18.75 -5.44
C THR A 36 -2.99 17.99 -6.40
N TYR A 37 -1.88 18.63 -6.77
CA TYR A 37 -0.83 18.01 -7.57
C TYR A 37 0.48 18.07 -6.80
N LEU A 38 1.12 16.90 -6.61
CA LEU A 38 2.37 16.79 -5.88
C LEU A 38 3.36 15.94 -6.69
N ASP A 39 4.44 16.56 -7.12
CA ASP A 39 5.53 15.89 -7.83
C ASP A 39 6.84 16.15 -7.09
N TYR A 40 7.47 15.08 -6.59
CA TYR A 40 8.71 15.21 -5.83
C TYR A 40 9.56 13.94 -5.92
N ASN A 41 10.86 14.12 -5.75
CA ASN A 41 11.80 13.03 -5.59
C ASN A 41 12.12 12.83 -4.11
N TYR A 42 12.14 11.58 -3.66
CA TYR A 42 12.55 11.24 -2.31
C TYR A 42 13.56 10.09 -2.30
N THR A 43 14.36 10.01 -1.24
CA THR A 43 15.30 8.91 -1.04
C THR A 43 14.59 7.72 -0.41
N ALA A 44 14.62 6.57 -1.07
CA ALA A 44 13.92 5.37 -0.60
C ALA A 44 14.44 4.82 0.75
N GLY A 45 15.66 5.16 1.14
CA GLY A 45 16.33 4.58 2.30
C GLY A 45 16.86 3.17 2.04
N ASN A 46 17.70 2.67 2.95
CA ASN A 46 18.43 1.42 2.74
C ASN A 46 17.53 0.17 2.68
N ALA A 47 16.52 0.10 3.52
CA ALA A 47 15.62 -1.06 3.58
C ALA A 47 14.76 -1.17 2.32
N THR A 48 14.12 -0.06 1.94
CA THR A 48 13.29 0.01 0.72
C THR A 48 14.15 -0.18 -0.53
N ALA A 49 15.35 0.40 -0.59
CA ALA A 49 16.24 0.23 -1.73
C ALA A 49 16.61 -1.26 -1.94
N ARG A 50 16.97 -1.98 -0.87
CA ARG A 50 17.23 -3.43 -0.94
C ARG A 50 16.00 -4.20 -1.42
N TYR A 51 14.84 -3.90 -0.88
CA TYR A 51 13.58 -4.51 -1.31
C TYR A 51 13.31 -4.28 -2.80
N LEU A 52 13.48 -3.06 -3.31
CA LEU A 52 13.29 -2.75 -4.74
C LEU A 52 14.30 -3.46 -5.63
N HIS A 53 15.51 -3.70 -5.15
CA HIS A 53 16.48 -4.54 -5.86
C HIS A 53 16.03 -5.99 -5.96
N GLN A 54 15.44 -6.55 -4.90
CA GLN A 54 14.94 -7.93 -4.87
C GLN A 54 13.68 -8.08 -5.73
N ILE A 55 12.73 -7.14 -5.62
CA ILE A 55 11.49 -7.18 -6.40
C ILE A 55 11.77 -7.10 -7.91
N ARG A 56 12.82 -6.36 -8.34
CA ARG A 56 13.31 -6.34 -9.71
C ARG A 56 13.87 -7.68 -10.18
N GLN A 57 14.20 -8.58 -9.27
CA GLN A 57 14.67 -9.95 -9.57
C GLN A 57 13.54 -10.98 -9.44
N GLY A 58 12.30 -10.54 -9.31
CA GLY A 58 11.13 -11.43 -9.13
C GLY A 58 11.05 -12.07 -7.75
N LYS A 59 11.65 -11.44 -6.73
CA LYS A 59 11.67 -11.96 -5.37
C LYS A 59 10.95 -11.02 -4.41
N ILE A 60 10.11 -11.60 -3.57
CA ILE A 60 9.50 -10.91 -2.43
C ILE A 60 10.39 -11.20 -1.21
N VAL A 61 11.12 -10.19 -0.74
CA VAL A 61 12.07 -10.36 0.37
C VAL A 61 11.66 -9.45 1.53
N GLY A 62 11.25 -10.07 2.63
CA GLY A 62 11.01 -9.37 3.89
C GLY A 62 12.30 -9.11 4.65
N GLN A 63 12.20 -8.33 5.72
CA GLN A 63 13.31 -8.08 6.64
C GLN A 63 12.87 -8.22 8.08
N LYS A 64 13.76 -8.74 8.93
CA LYS A 64 13.59 -8.83 10.37
C LYS A 64 14.78 -8.24 11.13
N ALA A 65 14.58 -7.94 12.40
CA ALA A 65 15.67 -7.56 13.28
C ALA A 65 16.57 -8.79 13.58
N PRO A 66 17.87 -8.60 13.78
CA PRO A 66 18.78 -9.68 14.19
C PRO A 66 18.27 -10.38 15.45
N GLY A 67 18.15 -11.72 15.38
CA GLY A 67 17.61 -12.53 16.47
C GLY A 67 16.12 -12.35 16.75
N GLY A 68 15.40 -11.58 15.94
CA GLY A 68 13.95 -11.46 16.01
C GLY A 68 13.26 -12.44 15.06
N ASP A 69 12.02 -12.78 15.37
CA ASP A 69 11.22 -13.73 14.59
C ASP A 69 10.23 -13.03 13.62
N PHE A 70 10.03 -11.71 13.77
CA PHE A 70 9.00 -10.97 13.05
C PHE A 70 9.50 -10.43 11.71
N VAL A 71 8.91 -10.91 10.60
CA VAL A 71 9.28 -10.57 9.22
C VAL A 71 8.34 -9.52 8.65
N TYR A 72 8.89 -8.37 8.27
CA TYR A 72 8.17 -7.24 7.68
C TYR A 72 8.25 -7.25 6.16
N VAL A 73 7.12 -7.26 5.48
CA VAL A 73 6.98 -7.10 4.01
C VAL A 73 5.92 -6.02 3.75
N PRO A 74 6.23 -4.94 3.01
CA PRO A 74 7.58 -4.47 2.67
C PRO A 74 8.42 -4.13 3.91
N PRO A 75 9.78 -4.12 3.80
CA PRO A 75 10.68 -3.80 4.91
C PRO A 75 10.45 -2.40 5.47
N ARG A 76 10.53 -2.27 6.80
CA ARG A 76 10.32 -1.00 7.50
C ARG A 76 11.62 -0.30 7.92
N GLY A 77 12.74 -0.98 7.81
CA GLY A 77 14.06 -0.47 8.20
C GLY A 77 14.37 -0.60 9.70
N SER A 78 13.36 -0.64 10.55
CA SER A 78 13.49 -0.91 12.00
C SER A 78 12.28 -1.67 12.53
N CYS A 79 12.48 -2.47 13.57
CA CYS A 79 11.42 -3.15 14.28
C CYS A 79 10.62 -2.13 15.12
N PRO A 80 9.31 -2.00 14.94
CA PRO A 80 8.48 -1.03 15.68
C PRO A 80 8.45 -1.26 17.19
N ALA A 81 8.65 -2.53 17.64
CA ALA A 81 8.60 -2.87 19.04
C ALA A 81 9.91 -2.55 19.79
N THR A 82 11.05 -2.68 19.11
CA THR A 82 12.38 -2.58 19.76
C THR A 82 13.23 -1.43 19.26
N GLY A 83 12.90 -0.82 18.12
CA GLY A 83 13.70 0.19 17.43
C GLY A 83 14.97 -0.36 16.75
N VAL A 84 15.24 -1.67 16.87
CA VAL A 84 16.42 -2.30 16.27
C VAL A 84 16.27 -2.35 14.75
N ALA A 85 17.35 -2.06 14.02
CA ALA A 85 17.36 -2.10 12.57
C ALA A 85 17.05 -3.50 12.04
N THR A 86 16.17 -3.59 11.01
CA THR A 86 15.83 -4.85 10.33
C THR A 86 16.83 -5.09 9.21
N THR A 87 17.85 -5.91 9.47
CA THR A 87 18.97 -6.16 8.57
C THR A 87 19.04 -7.57 8.02
N GLU A 88 18.32 -8.51 8.62
CA GLU A 88 18.25 -9.89 8.13
C GLU A 88 17.16 -10.02 7.08
N GLU A 89 17.53 -10.52 5.90
CA GLU A 89 16.60 -10.73 4.78
C GLU A 89 15.99 -12.13 4.85
N VAL A 90 14.69 -12.21 4.57
CA VAL A 90 13.92 -13.47 4.51
C VAL A 90 13.16 -13.48 3.20
N GLU A 91 13.42 -14.45 2.34
CA GLU A 91 12.65 -14.65 1.10
C GLU A 91 11.26 -15.21 1.46
N CYS A 92 10.22 -14.50 1.00
CA CYS A 92 8.82 -14.89 1.18
C CYS A 92 8.28 -15.46 -0.13
N ALA A 93 7.23 -16.28 -0.02
CA ALA A 93 6.61 -16.86 -1.21
C ALA A 93 5.83 -15.80 -2.01
N ASP A 94 5.61 -16.08 -3.29
CA ASP A 94 4.69 -15.35 -4.18
C ASP A 94 3.23 -15.83 -4.01
N VAL A 95 2.93 -16.46 -2.89
CA VAL A 95 1.62 -16.94 -2.44
C VAL A 95 1.26 -16.24 -1.14
N ALA A 96 -0.01 -15.85 -1.00
CA ALA A 96 -0.49 -15.10 0.16
C ALA A 96 -1.90 -15.54 0.57
N THR A 97 -2.30 -15.12 1.77
CA THR A 97 -3.66 -15.24 2.28
C THR A 97 -4.32 -13.87 2.34
N VAL A 98 -5.57 -13.77 1.91
CA VAL A 98 -6.40 -12.56 2.06
C VAL A 98 -6.80 -12.42 3.53
N GLU A 99 -6.32 -11.38 4.21
CA GLU A 99 -6.72 -11.08 5.60
C GLU A 99 -7.93 -10.16 5.69
N SER A 100 -8.01 -9.23 4.75
CA SER A 100 -9.17 -8.34 4.59
C SER A 100 -9.22 -7.80 3.16
N PHE A 101 -10.35 -7.29 2.73
CA PHE A 101 -10.48 -6.69 1.41
C PHE A 101 -11.56 -5.61 1.38
N THR A 102 -11.54 -4.82 0.31
CA THR A 102 -12.60 -3.87 -0.03
C THR A 102 -12.89 -3.92 -1.52
N ILE A 103 -14.16 -3.78 -1.88
CA ILE A 103 -14.59 -3.61 -3.27
C ILE A 103 -14.78 -2.12 -3.52
N VAL A 104 -14.01 -1.59 -4.45
CA VAL A 104 -14.03 -0.17 -4.81
C VAL A 104 -15.05 0.03 -5.92
N TYR A 105 -16.13 0.75 -5.63
CA TYR A 105 -17.19 1.09 -6.59
C TYR A 105 -17.09 2.52 -7.13
N ILE A 106 -16.37 3.38 -6.42
CA ILE A 106 -16.28 4.80 -6.76
C ILE A 106 -15.07 5.04 -7.68
N PRO A 107 -15.24 5.63 -8.85
CA PRO A 107 -14.12 5.97 -9.72
C PRO A 107 -13.25 7.06 -9.09
N ILE A 108 -11.94 6.85 -9.11
CA ILE A 108 -10.96 7.84 -8.65
C ILE A 108 -10.42 8.55 -9.88
N PRO A 109 -10.49 9.90 -9.95
CA PRO A 109 -9.95 10.66 -11.07
C PRO A 109 -8.47 10.35 -11.31
N GLY A 110 -8.11 10.05 -12.55
CA GLY A 110 -6.74 9.69 -12.93
C GLY A 110 -6.33 8.24 -12.67
N ASN A 111 -7.16 7.43 -12.02
CA ASN A 111 -6.88 5.99 -11.85
C ASN A 111 -7.21 5.24 -13.16
N PRO A 112 -6.27 4.48 -13.73
CA PRO A 112 -6.52 3.69 -14.94
C PRO A 112 -7.44 2.49 -14.71
N ILE A 113 -7.61 2.04 -13.46
CA ILE A 113 -8.44 0.90 -13.09
C ILE A 113 -9.89 1.35 -12.96
N LYS A 114 -10.76 0.74 -13.75
CA LYS A 114 -12.20 1.04 -13.72
C LYS A 114 -12.89 0.21 -12.64
N PRO A 115 -13.72 0.84 -11.79
CA PRO A 115 -14.51 0.10 -10.82
C PRO A 115 -15.63 -0.73 -11.51
N PRO A 116 -16.14 -1.81 -10.85
CA PRO A 116 -15.67 -2.27 -9.54
C PRO A 116 -14.36 -3.07 -9.62
N TYR A 117 -13.50 -2.92 -8.62
CA TYR A 117 -12.29 -3.73 -8.45
C TYR A 117 -12.02 -4.01 -6.98
N VAL A 118 -11.23 -5.05 -6.69
CA VAL A 118 -10.91 -5.47 -5.32
C VAL A 118 -9.49 -5.07 -4.94
N VAL A 119 -9.37 -4.48 -3.76
CA VAL A 119 -8.09 -4.23 -3.08
C VAL A 119 -8.09 -5.03 -1.79
N ALA A 120 -7.04 -5.81 -1.56
CA ALA A 120 -6.95 -6.70 -0.41
C ALA A 120 -5.68 -6.47 0.41
N ASN A 121 -5.77 -6.69 1.72
CA ASN A 121 -4.62 -6.91 2.58
C ASN A 121 -4.19 -8.37 2.42
N LEU A 122 -2.97 -8.57 2.01
CA LEU A 122 -2.39 -9.86 1.68
C LEU A 122 -1.25 -10.18 2.63
N LEU A 123 -1.33 -11.31 3.33
CA LEU A 123 -0.24 -11.85 4.12
C LEU A 123 0.50 -12.88 3.28
N ALA A 124 1.70 -12.53 2.80
CA ALA A 124 2.55 -13.47 2.07
C ALA A 124 3.08 -14.57 2.98
N ASP A 125 3.21 -15.78 2.44
CA ASP A 125 3.78 -16.89 3.19
C ASP A 125 5.25 -16.60 3.54
N GLY A 126 5.56 -16.65 4.82
CA GLY A 126 6.86 -16.26 5.38
C GLY A 126 6.94 -14.81 5.87
N ALA A 127 5.85 -14.04 5.75
CA ALA A 127 5.72 -12.71 6.34
C ALA A 127 4.80 -12.71 7.56
N ASP A 128 4.99 -11.74 8.46
CA ASP A 128 4.13 -11.53 9.64
C ASP A 128 3.32 -10.23 9.55
N VAL A 129 3.45 -9.49 8.44
CA VAL A 129 2.70 -8.25 8.20
C VAL A 129 2.10 -8.31 6.81
N SER A 130 0.80 -8.03 6.75
CA SER A 130 0.10 -7.91 5.46
C SER A 130 0.42 -6.58 4.77
N PHE A 131 0.27 -6.58 3.46
CA PHE A 131 0.39 -5.40 2.61
C PHE A 131 -0.81 -5.29 1.67
N ILE A 132 -1.07 -4.09 1.20
CA ILE A 132 -2.20 -3.80 0.32
C ILE A 132 -1.80 -4.05 -1.13
N HIS A 133 -2.63 -4.80 -1.87
CA HIS A 133 -2.46 -4.98 -3.30
C HIS A 133 -3.79 -5.23 -4.03
N LEU A 134 -3.76 -5.15 -5.37
CA LEU A 134 -4.88 -5.44 -6.24
C LEU A 134 -5.13 -6.96 -6.30
N LEU A 135 -6.39 -7.37 -6.18
CA LEU A 135 -6.86 -8.72 -6.43
C LEU A 135 -7.69 -8.73 -7.72
N SER A 136 -7.42 -9.67 -8.61
CA SER A 136 -8.07 -9.77 -9.91
C SER A 136 -8.29 -11.23 -10.32
N GLU A 137 -8.89 -11.44 -11.49
CA GLU A 137 -9.24 -12.78 -12.01
C GLU A 137 -10.17 -13.58 -11.05
N VAL A 138 -11.03 -12.87 -10.35
CA VAL A 138 -12.05 -13.43 -9.45
C VAL A 138 -13.27 -12.52 -9.46
N ASP A 139 -14.46 -13.10 -9.37
CA ASP A 139 -15.67 -12.31 -9.19
C ASP A 139 -15.64 -11.59 -7.85
N ASN A 140 -15.97 -10.29 -7.85
CA ASN A 140 -15.89 -9.48 -6.64
C ASN A 140 -16.68 -10.07 -5.47
N ASP A 141 -17.84 -10.67 -5.76
CA ASP A 141 -18.72 -11.29 -4.76
C ASP A 141 -18.22 -12.67 -4.26
N ALA A 142 -17.22 -13.22 -4.93
CA ALA A 142 -16.61 -14.50 -4.56
C ALA A 142 -15.35 -14.32 -3.69
N VAL A 143 -14.92 -13.08 -3.46
CA VAL A 143 -13.74 -12.82 -2.61
C VAL A 143 -14.11 -13.01 -1.14
N GLU A 144 -13.27 -13.77 -0.42
CA GLU A 144 -13.47 -14.04 1.00
C GLU A 144 -12.16 -13.95 1.79
N ILE A 145 -12.28 -13.68 3.09
CA ILE A 145 -11.16 -13.72 4.03
C ILE A 145 -10.67 -15.17 4.14
N GLY A 146 -9.36 -15.36 4.11
CA GLY A 146 -8.74 -16.69 4.09
C GLY A 146 -8.49 -17.24 2.70
N MET A 147 -8.98 -16.59 1.63
CA MET A 147 -8.70 -16.98 0.26
C MET A 147 -7.19 -17.03 0.00
N ARG A 148 -6.73 -18.11 -0.62
CA ARG A 148 -5.34 -18.27 -1.03
C ARG A 148 -5.15 -17.65 -2.42
N VAL A 149 -4.12 -16.85 -2.57
CA VAL A 149 -3.86 -16.09 -3.79
C VAL A 149 -2.38 -16.17 -4.18
N LYS A 150 -2.10 -16.02 -5.46
CA LYS A 150 -0.76 -16.04 -6.04
C LYS A 150 -0.48 -14.73 -6.80
N ALA A 151 0.75 -14.25 -6.71
CA ALA A 151 1.21 -13.07 -7.44
C ALA A 151 1.25 -13.33 -8.95
N VAL A 152 0.75 -12.39 -9.72
CA VAL A 152 0.89 -12.32 -11.17
C VAL A 152 1.88 -11.23 -11.50
N TRP A 153 3.05 -11.62 -11.94
CA TRP A 153 4.13 -10.72 -12.28
C TRP A 153 3.96 -10.14 -13.69
N LYS A 154 4.48 -8.94 -13.92
CA LYS A 154 4.68 -8.42 -15.27
C LYS A 154 5.69 -9.29 -16.03
N PRO A 155 5.75 -9.20 -17.39
CA PRO A 155 6.87 -9.76 -18.14
C PRO A 155 8.22 -9.26 -17.60
N GLU A 156 9.23 -10.15 -17.55
CA GLU A 156 10.53 -9.85 -16.92
C GLU A 156 11.22 -8.62 -17.53
N GLU A 157 11.03 -8.41 -18.82
CA GLU A 157 11.56 -7.27 -19.57
C GLU A 157 10.98 -5.91 -19.10
N GLU A 158 9.84 -5.92 -18.41
CA GLU A 158 9.19 -4.72 -17.86
C GLU A 158 9.55 -4.46 -16.40
N TRP A 159 10.34 -5.34 -15.76
CA TRP A 159 10.65 -5.21 -14.34
C TRP A 159 11.58 -4.02 -14.07
N GLY A 160 11.13 -3.14 -13.17
CA GLY A 160 11.84 -1.97 -12.68
C GLY A 160 12.09 -2.01 -11.18
N TYR A 161 12.63 -0.93 -10.65
CA TYR A 161 12.73 -0.68 -9.21
C TYR A 161 11.39 -0.15 -8.67
N ALA A 162 10.33 -0.93 -8.81
CA ALA A 162 9.00 -0.52 -8.48
C ALA A 162 8.16 -1.68 -7.93
N MET A 163 7.20 -1.36 -7.07
CA MET A 163 6.28 -2.35 -6.48
C MET A 163 5.33 -2.94 -7.51
N ASP A 164 5.08 -2.25 -8.60
CA ASP A 164 4.18 -2.65 -9.66
C ASP A 164 4.72 -3.74 -10.61
N ASN A 165 5.89 -4.31 -10.32
CA ASN A 165 6.37 -5.54 -10.97
C ASN A 165 5.40 -6.71 -10.70
N ILE A 166 4.75 -6.73 -9.54
CA ILE A 166 3.56 -7.56 -9.30
C ILE A 166 2.37 -6.78 -9.83
N ARG A 167 1.74 -7.30 -10.88
CA ARG A 167 0.63 -6.63 -11.55
C ARG A 167 -0.65 -6.67 -10.72
N TYR A 168 -0.96 -7.84 -10.17
CA TYR A 168 -2.08 -8.13 -9.26
C TYR A 168 -1.88 -9.49 -8.63
N TRP A 169 -2.77 -9.85 -7.72
CA TRP A 169 -2.87 -11.20 -7.16
C TRP A 169 -4.14 -11.85 -7.67
N LYS A 170 -4.14 -13.19 -7.81
CA LYS A 170 -5.29 -13.97 -8.25
C LYS A 170 -5.48 -15.19 -7.37
N PRO A 171 -6.70 -15.78 -7.30
CA PRO A 171 -6.91 -17.02 -6.59
C PRO A 171 -5.90 -18.09 -7.00
N LEU A 172 -5.44 -18.85 -6.02
CA LEU A 172 -4.61 -20.01 -6.25
C LEU A 172 -5.47 -21.14 -6.81
N ASP A 173 -5.17 -21.62 -8.01
CA ASP A 173 -5.87 -22.75 -8.61
C ASP A 173 -5.61 -24.00 -7.78
N ASN A 174 -6.66 -24.60 -7.21
CA ASN A 174 -6.56 -25.80 -6.36
C ASN A 174 -6.03 -27.05 -7.08
N ASP A 175 -5.84 -26.99 -8.41
CA ASP A 175 -5.45 -28.14 -9.23
C ASP A 175 -3.96 -28.20 -9.61
N SER A 176 -3.18 -27.13 -9.40
CA SER A 176 -1.80 -27.07 -9.89
C SER A 176 -0.70 -27.34 -8.86
N ASP A 177 -1.01 -27.47 -7.56
CA ASP A 177 0.01 -27.60 -6.51
C ASP A 177 0.10 -29.02 -5.89
N LYS A 178 -0.34 -30.08 -6.58
CA LYS A 178 -0.12 -31.49 -6.18
C LYS A 178 1.13 -32.13 -6.77
N GLY A 179 2.08 -31.34 -7.25
CA GLY A 179 3.26 -31.83 -7.97
C GLY A 179 4.60 -31.25 -7.49
N GLY A 180 4.96 -31.44 -6.23
CA GLY A 180 6.29 -31.09 -5.76
C GLY A 180 6.64 -31.79 -4.45
N LYS A 181 6.99 -33.08 -4.53
CA LYS A 181 7.72 -33.79 -3.47
C LYS A 181 9.22 -33.59 -3.68
#